data_48d5b3b56a632b98ff352d478bda8af1
#
_entry.id   48d5b3b56a632b98ff352d478bda8af1
#
_cell.length_a   1.000
_cell.length_b   1.000
_cell.length_c   1.000
_cell.angle_alpha   90.00
_cell.angle_beta   90.00
_cell.angle_gamma   90.00
#
_symmetry.space_group_name_H-M   'P 1'
#
loop_
_entity.id
_entity.type
_entity.pdbx_description
1 polymer ?
#
loop_
_entity_poly.entity_id
_entity_poly.type
_entity_poly.pdbx_seq_one_letter_code
_entity_poly.pdbx_strand_id
1 'polypeptide(L)'
;MKFFITVAWRNIWRNARRSLITATAMAVSVGLCMAMITLNDGFYGKFFDVLVTQSLGHVQIQNPEYLKTKNLHESIKNAQLIIDEIKKNPKTKAATARLHGNVLVGGPEKSAGAMVTGIVPEDEIPITKGDQQIIEGNYLSTED
;
A
#
# COMPACT_ATOMS: atom_id res chain seq x y z
N MET A 1 36.96 40.89 -1.76
CA MET A 1 36.25 39.73 -1.21
C MET A 1 36.90 39.12 0.04
N LYS A 2 38.19 38.86 0.08
CA LYS A 2 38.87 38.27 1.26
C LYS A 2 38.65 39.03 2.56
N PHE A 3 38.68 40.37 2.53
CA PHE A 3 38.48 41.22 3.69
C PHE A 3 37.12 40.99 4.37
N PHE A 4 36.02 40.97 3.61
CA PHE A 4 34.68 40.76 4.16
C PHE A 4 34.51 39.36 4.81
N ILE A 5 35.10 38.33 4.21
CA ILE A 5 35.08 36.98 4.75
C ILE A 5 35.85 36.93 6.10
N THR A 6 37.02 37.57 6.17
CA THR A 6 37.79 37.61 7.40
C THR A 6 37.08 38.37 8.52
N VAL A 7 36.44 39.49 8.21
CA VAL A 7 35.64 40.25 9.18
C VAL A 7 34.43 39.45 9.66
N ALA A 8 33.71 38.80 8.74
CA ALA A 8 32.58 37.94 9.08
C ALA A 8 33.00 36.78 10.01
N TRP A 9 34.08 36.09 9.66
CA TRP A 9 34.63 35.01 10.47
C TRP A 9 35.00 35.46 11.90
N ARG A 10 35.69 36.59 12.00
CA ARG A 10 36.04 37.15 13.30
C ARG A 10 34.81 37.58 14.11
N ASN A 11 33.77 38.04 13.48
CA ASN A 11 32.51 38.43 14.14
C ASN A 11 31.75 37.22 14.70
N ILE A 12 31.75 36.08 13.98
CA ILE A 12 31.16 34.81 14.43
C ILE A 12 31.84 34.36 15.74
N TRP A 13 33.17 34.38 15.81
CA TRP A 13 33.93 33.96 16.99
C TRP A 13 33.81 34.95 18.15
N ARG A 14 33.64 36.24 17.88
CA ARG A 14 33.44 37.23 18.93
C ARG A 14 32.11 37.00 19.70
N ASN A 15 31.12 36.45 19.05
CA ASN A 15 29.81 36.11 19.64
C ASN A 15 29.51 34.61 19.52
N ALA A 16 30.52 33.77 19.81
CA ALA A 16 30.46 32.33 19.58
C ALA A 16 29.23 31.65 20.17
N ARG A 17 28.82 32.03 21.39
CA ARG A 17 27.63 31.47 22.05
C ARG A 17 26.36 31.69 21.25
N ARG A 18 26.13 32.90 20.74
CA ARG A 18 24.95 33.26 19.94
C ARG A 18 25.00 32.56 18.57
N SER A 19 26.16 32.57 17.93
CA SER A 19 26.38 31.92 16.65
C SER A 19 26.20 30.42 16.75
N LEU A 20 26.65 29.79 17.83
CA LEU A 20 26.46 28.35 18.06
C LEU A 20 24.98 27.98 18.23
N ILE A 21 24.25 28.75 19.04
CA ILE A 21 22.81 28.51 19.24
C ILE A 21 22.05 28.56 17.90
N THR A 22 22.30 29.61 17.10
CA THR A 22 21.63 29.73 15.79
C THR A 22 22.04 28.65 14.82
N ALA A 23 23.32 28.31 14.74
CA ALA A 23 23.82 27.23 13.88
C ALA A 23 23.22 25.86 14.27
N THR A 24 23.20 25.58 15.58
CA THR A 24 22.57 24.33 16.09
C THR A 24 21.08 24.28 15.79
N ALA A 25 20.37 25.38 15.98
CA ALA A 25 18.94 25.45 15.67
C ALA A 25 18.67 25.19 14.16
N MET A 26 19.49 25.80 13.28
CA MET A 26 19.40 25.54 11.84
C MET A 26 19.74 24.08 11.50
N ALA A 27 20.81 23.54 12.06
CA ALA A 27 21.21 22.16 11.83
C ALA A 27 20.13 21.15 12.26
N VAL A 28 19.54 21.36 13.44
CA VAL A 28 18.42 20.53 13.93
C VAL A 28 17.20 20.65 13.03
N SER A 29 16.85 21.87 12.61
CA SER A 29 15.71 22.09 11.73
C SER A 29 15.86 21.37 10.37
N VAL A 30 17.03 21.52 9.75
CA VAL A 30 17.34 20.85 8.48
C VAL A 30 17.36 19.33 8.66
N GLY A 31 17.97 18.84 9.74
CA GLY A 31 18.00 17.42 10.07
C GLY A 31 16.62 16.83 10.25
N LEU A 32 15.74 17.52 10.97
CA LEU A 32 14.33 17.09 11.14
C LEU A 32 13.56 17.08 9.82
N CYS A 33 13.74 18.12 8.97
CA CYS A 33 13.13 18.12 7.64
C CYS A 33 13.58 16.95 6.78
N MET A 34 14.88 16.67 6.74
CA MET A 34 15.41 15.52 5.99
C MET A 34 14.89 14.19 6.53
N ALA A 35 14.87 14.02 7.84
CA ALA A 35 14.32 12.84 8.48
C ALA A 35 12.85 12.64 8.12
N MET A 36 12.06 13.72 8.15
CA MET A 36 10.63 13.67 7.82
C MET A 36 10.39 13.30 6.35
N ILE A 37 11.17 13.84 5.43
CA ILE A 37 11.09 13.50 4.00
C ILE A 37 11.41 12.01 3.79
N THR A 38 12.50 11.53 4.40
CA THR A 38 12.94 10.13 4.26
C THR A 38 11.90 9.15 4.85
N LEU A 39 11.33 9.47 6.01
CA LEU A 39 10.26 8.67 6.62
C LEU A 39 9.02 8.64 5.72
N ASN A 40 8.67 9.78 5.16
CA ASN A 40 7.51 9.92 4.29
C ASN A 40 7.67 9.06 3.03
N ASP A 41 8.80 9.17 2.34
CA ASP A 41 9.10 8.37 1.15
C ASP A 41 9.08 6.86 1.44
N GLY A 42 9.69 6.45 2.56
CA GLY A 42 9.68 5.05 3.00
C GLY A 42 8.28 4.55 3.34
N PHE A 43 7.47 5.37 4.00
CA PHE A 43 6.10 5.04 4.35
C PHE A 43 5.22 4.91 3.09
N TYR A 44 5.25 5.89 2.20
CA TYR A 44 4.47 5.84 0.97
C TYR A 44 4.88 4.68 0.07
N GLY A 45 6.17 4.41 -0.08
CA GLY A 45 6.65 3.28 -0.87
C GLY A 45 6.07 1.96 -0.37
N LYS A 46 6.16 1.67 0.92
CA LYS A 46 5.58 0.46 1.53
C LYS A 46 4.05 0.45 1.46
N PHE A 47 3.41 1.57 1.72
CA PHE A 47 1.96 1.68 1.70
C PHE A 47 1.38 1.37 0.32
N PHE A 48 1.96 1.95 -0.73
CA PHE A 48 1.54 1.64 -2.10
C PHE A 48 1.82 0.19 -2.49
N ASP A 49 2.98 -0.35 -2.10
CA ASP A 49 3.32 -1.74 -2.38
C ASP A 49 2.31 -2.71 -1.73
N VAL A 50 1.97 -2.49 -0.47
CA VAL A 50 0.96 -3.28 0.24
C VAL A 50 -0.42 -3.12 -0.38
N LEU A 51 -0.88 -1.90 -0.67
CA LEU A 51 -2.19 -1.67 -1.30
C LEU A 51 -2.30 -2.34 -2.66
N VAL A 52 -1.29 -2.17 -3.50
CA VAL A 52 -1.28 -2.74 -4.85
C VAL A 52 -1.18 -4.26 -4.79
N THR A 53 -0.29 -4.80 -3.95
CA THR A 53 -0.05 -6.24 -3.88
C THR A 53 -1.18 -6.98 -3.18
N GLN A 54 -1.70 -6.46 -2.06
CA GLN A 54 -2.66 -7.21 -1.24
C GLN A 54 -4.13 -6.93 -1.60
N SER A 55 -4.46 -5.71 -2.05
CA SER A 55 -5.86 -5.34 -2.20
C SER A 55 -6.29 -5.08 -3.63
N LEU A 56 -5.63 -4.17 -4.31
CA LEU A 56 -6.14 -3.61 -5.56
C LEU A 56 -5.59 -4.30 -6.82
N GLY A 57 -4.37 -4.81 -6.79
CA GLY A 57 -3.63 -5.16 -8.01
C GLY A 57 -3.24 -3.93 -8.82
N HIS A 58 -2.43 -4.11 -9.85
CA HIS A 58 -2.01 -3.01 -10.74
C HIS A 58 -3.11 -2.59 -11.72
N VAL A 59 -3.94 -3.54 -12.13
CA VAL A 59 -5.04 -3.34 -13.08
C VAL A 59 -6.23 -4.15 -12.62
N GLN A 60 -7.41 -3.57 -12.64
CA GLN A 60 -8.67 -4.24 -12.34
C GLN A 60 -9.61 -4.15 -13.54
N ILE A 61 -10.27 -5.24 -13.85
CA ILE A 61 -11.33 -5.31 -14.83
C ILE A 61 -12.62 -5.56 -14.07
N GLN A 62 -13.59 -4.69 -14.22
CA GLN A 62 -14.87 -4.76 -13.52
C GLN A 62 -16.02 -4.50 -14.49
N ASN A 63 -17.19 -5.08 -14.20
CA ASN A 63 -18.40 -4.74 -14.91
C ASN A 63 -18.84 -3.30 -14.53
N PRO A 64 -19.09 -2.39 -15.49
CA PRO A 64 -19.53 -1.02 -15.20
C PRO A 64 -20.81 -0.94 -14.37
N GLU A 65 -21.75 -1.86 -14.57
CA GLU A 65 -23.00 -1.89 -13.80
C GLU A 65 -22.75 -2.30 -12.34
N TYR A 66 -21.81 -3.22 -12.09
CA TYR A 66 -21.39 -3.56 -10.73
C TYR A 66 -20.88 -2.34 -9.94
N LEU A 67 -20.15 -1.44 -10.59
CA LEU A 67 -19.66 -0.23 -9.93
C LEU A 67 -20.79 0.68 -9.40
N LYS A 68 -21.95 0.66 -10.08
CA LYS A 68 -23.11 1.48 -9.71
C LYS A 68 -23.97 0.81 -8.64
N THR A 69 -24.24 -0.46 -8.80
CA THR A 69 -25.26 -1.19 -8.01
C THR A 69 -24.66 -2.00 -6.86
N LYS A 70 -23.38 -2.38 -6.96
CA LYS A 70 -22.70 -3.32 -6.04
C LYS A 70 -23.44 -4.66 -5.92
N ASN A 71 -24.19 -5.05 -6.96
CA ASN A 71 -24.98 -6.26 -6.98
C ASN A 71 -24.12 -7.44 -7.48
N LEU A 72 -24.14 -8.55 -6.75
CA LEU A 72 -23.42 -9.79 -7.10
C LEU A 72 -23.81 -10.36 -8.46
N HIS A 73 -25.06 -10.12 -8.91
CA HIS A 73 -25.53 -10.59 -10.20
C HIS A 73 -24.90 -9.88 -11.40
N GLU A 74 -24.27 -8.73 -11.16
CA GLU A 74 -23.55 -7.94 -12.16
C GLU A 74 -22.06 -8.34 -12.25
N SER A 75 -21.73 -9.57 -11.89
CA SER A 75 -20.39 -10.13 -12.03
C SER A 75 -20.00 -10.29 -13.51
N ILE A 76 -18.71 -10.39 -13.77
CA ILE A 76 -18.19 -10.67 -15.11
C ILE A 76 -18.49 -12.12 -15.47
N LYS A 77 -19.26 -12.32 -16.54
CA LYS A 77 -19.51 -13.66 -17.07
C LYS A 77 -18.22 -14.19 -17.74
N ASN A 78 -17.93 -15.47 -17.51
CA ASN A 78 -16.74 -16.14 -18.07
C ASN A 78 -15.39 -15.48 -17.68
N ALA A 79 -15.25 -15.07 -16.43
CA ALA A 79 -14.03 -14.44 -15.93
C ALA A 79 -12.76 -15.29 -16.19
N GLN A 80 -12.90 -16.62 -16.17
CA GLN A 80 -11.78 -17.54 -16.41
C GLN A 80 -11.20 -17.37 -17.82
N LEU A 81 -12.02 -17.19 -18.84
CA LEU A 81 -11.53 -16.98 -20.22
C LEU A 81 -10.71 -15.68 -20.32
N ILE A 82 -11.12 -14.64 -19.60
CA ILE A 82 -10.41 -13.37 -19.57
C ILE A 82 -9.07 -13.53 -18.85
N ILE A 83 -9.05 -14.25 -17.74
CA ILE A 83 -7.82 -14.54 -16.98
C ILE A 83 -6.82 -15.31 -17.84
N ASP A 84 -7.28 -16.36 -18.53
CA ASP A 84 -6.46 -17.17 -19.39
C ASP A 84 -5.85 -16.35 -20.54
N GLU A 85 -6.61 -15.41 -21.10
CA GLU A 85 -6.10 -14.50 -22.12
C GLU A 85 -5.07 -13.51 -21.57
N ILE A 86 -5.32 -12.97 -20.38
CA ILE A 86 -4.38 -12.07 -19.70
C ILE A 86 -3.08 -12.78 -19.34
N LYS A 87 -3.16 -14.02 -18.87
CA LYS A 87 -1.99 -14.85 -18.51
C LYS A 87 -1.09 -15.18 -19.70
N LYS A 88 -1.59 -15.13 -20.93
CA LYS A 88 -0.76 -15.29 -22.15
C LYS A 88 0.20 -14.12 -22.40
N ASN A 89 -0.09 -12.96 -21.84
CA ASN A 89 0.79 -11.80 -22.03
C ASN A 89 2.05 -11.94 -21.17
N PRO A 90 3.27 -11.94 -21.76
CA PRO A 90 4.51 -12.15 -21.03
C PRO A 90 4.83 -11.04 -19.99
N LYS A 91 4.13 -9.91 -20.04
CA LYS A 91 4.25 -8.82 -19.06
C LYS A 91 3.37 -9.03 -17.83
N THR A 92 2.44 -9.98 -17.87
CA THR A 92 1.56 -10.30 -16.75
C THR A 92 2.27 -11.25 -15.79
N LYS A 93 2.48 -10.82 -14.56
CA LYS A 93 3.10 -11.68 -13.52
C LYS A 93 2.10 -12.68 -12.95
N ALA A 94 0.89 -12.22 -12.66
CA ALA A 94 -0.20 -13.04 -12.14
C ALA A 94 -1.53 -12.36 -12.44
N ALA A 95 -2.60 -13.14 -12.50
CA ALA A 95 -3.97 -12.66 -12.63
C ALA A 95 -4.89 -13.62 -11.88
N THR A 96 -5.85 -13.06 -11.14
CA THR A 96 -6.84 -13.81 -10.36
C THR A 96 -8.22 -13.19 -10.49
N ALA A 97 -9.26 -13.97 -10.26
CA ALA A 97 -10.62 -13.45 -10.11
C ALA A 97 -10.96 -13.33 -8.62
N ARG A 98 -11.61 -12.23 -8.27
CA ARG A 98 -12.18 -12.01 -6.94
C ARG A 98 -13.64 -11.68 -7.06
N LEU A 99 -14.46 -12.28 -6.20
CA LEU A 99 -15.89 -11.98 -6.10
C LEU A 99 -16.16 -11.30 -4.77
N HIS A 100 -16.56 -10.04 -4.81
CA HIS A 100 -16.87 -9.29 -3.58
C HIS A 100 -18.39 -9.31 -3.34
N GLY A 101 -18.78 -9.70 -2.14
CA GLY A 101 -20.16 -9.70 -1.71
C GLY A 101 -20.34 -9.10 -0.33
N ASN A 102 -21.46 -8.41 -0.13
CA ASN A 102 -21.86 -7.93 1.20
C ASN A 102 -22.78 -8.97 1.83
N VAL A 103 -22.43 -9.41 3.03
CA VAL A 103 -23.19 -10.41 3.78
C VAL A 103 -23.50 -9.89 5.17
N LEU A 104 -24.58 -10.40 5.75
CA LEU A 104 -24.88 -10.19 7.15
C LEU A 104 -24.41 -11.42 7.93
N VAL A 105 -23.41 -11.24 8.76
CA VAL A 105 -22.91 -12.28 9.66
C VAL A 105 -23.63 -12.11 10.99
N GLY A 106 -24.34 -13.13 11.43
CA GLY A 106 -25.14 -13.08 12.65
C GLY A 106 -24.82 -14.21 13.62
N GLY A 107 -24.73 -13.89 14.90
CA GLY A 107 -24.78 -14.82 16.01
C GLY A 107 -26.09 -14.69 16.79
N PRO A 108 -26.30 -15.47 17.86
CA PRO A 108 -27.56 -15.49 18.61
C PRO A 108 -27.98 -14.12 19.18
N GLU A 109 -27.03 -13.25 19.46
CA GLU A 109 -27.29 -11.95 20.11
C GLU A 109 -26.94 -10.73 19.27
N LYS A 110 -26.12 -10.86 18.23
CA LYS A 110 -25.62 -9.72 17.44
C LYS A 110 -25.47 -10.08 15.98
N SER A 111 -25.75 -9.13 15.10
CA SER A 111 -25.46 -9.22 13.67
C SER A 111 -24.62 -8.05 13.20
N ALA A 112 -23.70 -8.29 12.28
CA ALA A 112 -22.83 -7.28 11.69
C ALA A 112 -22.76 -7.45 10.17
N GLY A 113 -22.77 -6.34 9.43
CA GLY A 113 -22.48 -6.37 8.02
C GLY A 113 -20.99 -6.66 7.79
N ALA A 114 -20.69 -7.59 6.91
CA ALA A 114 -19.34 -7.92 6.52
C ALA A 114 -19.22 -8.01 4.99
N MET A 115 -18.04 -7.67 4.48
CA MET A 115 -17.71 -7.92 3.08
C MET A 115 -16.96 -9.25 3.00
N VAL A 116 -17.47 -10.16 2.20
CA VAL A 116 -16.82 -11.43 1.90
C VAL A 116 -16.21 -11.36 0.51
N THR A 117 -15.00 -11.82 0.40
CA THR A 117 -14.27 -11.90 -0.87
C THR A 117 -14.04 -13.37 -1.19
N GLY A 118 -14.68 -13.87 -2.24
CA GLY A 118 -14.37 -15.16 -2.83
C GLY A 118 -13.10 -15.06 -3.67
N ILE A 119 -12.18 -15.98 -3.50
CA ILE A 119 -10.91 -16.06 -4.18
C ILE A 119 -10.68 -17.45 -4.76
N VAL A 120 -9.77 -17.54 -5.74
CA VAL A 120 -9.19 -18.81 -6.19
C VAL A 120 -7.83 -18.94 -5.48
N PRO A 121 -7.68 -19.84 -4.50
CA PRO A 121 -6.48 -19.88 -3.64
C PRO A 121 -5.18 -20.01 -4.41
N GLU A 122 -5.14 -20.87 -5.41
CA GLU A 122 -3.94 -21.14 -6.22
C GLU A 122 -3.46 -19.91 -7.01
N ASP A 123 -4.40 -19.12 -7.54
CA ASP A 123 -4.11 -17.89 -8.29
C ASP A 123 -3.82 -16.70 -7.37
N GLU A 124 -4.31 -16.74 -6.12
CA GLU A 124 -4.17 -15.68 -5.14
C GLU A 124 -2.82 -15.69 -4.41
N ILE A 125 -2.29 -16.87 -4.11
CA ILE A 125 -1.00 -17.04 -3.39
C ILE A 125 0.15 -16.25 -4.04
N PRO A 126 0.37 -16.32 -5.38
CA PRO A 126 1.45 -15.58 -6.03
C PRO A 126 1.30 -14.06 -5.93
N ILE A 127 0.08 -13.56 -5.69
CA ILE A 127 -0.25 -12.14 -5.65
C ILE A 127 -0.12 -11.59 -4.24
N THR A 128 -0.84 -12.18 -3.28
CA THR A 128 -0.97 -11.65 -1.92
C THR A 128 -0.02 -12.28 -0.91
N LYS A 129 0.53 -13.48 -1.22
CA LYS A 129 1.31 -14.31 -0.29
C LYS A 129 0.56 -14.54 1.04
N GLY A 130 -0.74 -14.75 0.92
CA GLY A 130 -1.62 -14.92 2.09
C GLY A 130 -1.25 -16.16 2.92
N ASP A 131 -0.71 -17.18 2.29
CA ASP A 131 -0.16 -18.37 2.93
C ASP A 131 0.92 -18.07 3.98
N GLN A 132 1.74 -17.05 3.74
CA GLN A 132 2.82 -16.63 4.64
C GLN A 132 2.33 -15.77 5.83
N GLN A 133 1.08 -15.34 5.80
CA GLN A 133 0.51 -14.48 6.85
C GLN A 133 -0.26 -15.27 7.91
N ILE A 134 -0.43 -16.57 7.72
CA ILE A 134 -1.12 -17.44 8.67
C ILE A 134 -0.22 -17.75 9.85
N ILE A 135 -0.70 -17.45 11.06
CA ILE A 135 0.00 -17.73 12.31
C ILE A 135 -0.42 -19.11 12.85
N GLU A 136 -1.71 -19.45 12.75
CA GLU A 136 -2.27 -20.72 13.17
C GLU A 136 -3.31 -21.20 12.17
N GLY A 137 -3.34 -22.49 11.85
CA GLY A 137 -4.24 -23.11 10.88
C GLY A 137 -3.60 -23.29 9.51
N ASN A 138 -4.42 -23.56 8.50
CA ASN A 138 -4.03 -23.77 7.13
C ASN A 138 -4.64 -22.69 6.22
N TYR A 139 -3.96 -22.40 5.12
CA TYR A 139 -4.56 -21.56 4.08
C TYR A 139 -5.69 -22.28 3.38
N LEU A 140 -6.63 -21.54 2.80
CA LEU A 140 -7.74 -22.08 2.01
C LEU A 140 -7.22 -23.01 0.93
N SER A 141 -7.87 -24.12 0.74
CA SER A 141 -7.62 -25.06 -0.36
C SER A 141 -8.75 -24.97 -1.40
N THR A 142 -8.50 -25.52 -2.57
CA THR A 142 -9.54 -25.56 -3.64
C THR A 142 -10.70 -26.50 -3.30
N GLU A 143 -10.54 -27.30 -2.24
CA GLU A 143 -11.56 -28.25 -1.78
C GLU A 143 -12.45 -27.65 -0.67
N ASP A 144 -12.10 -26.48 -0.13
CA ASP A 144 -12.88 -25.75 0.86
C ASP A 144 -13.96 -24.87 0.19
#